data_6250e53bb6c2a7381f0ded31aeb490ad
#
_entry.id   6250e53bb6c2a7381f0ded31aeb490ad
#
_cell.length_a   1.000
_cell.length_b   1.000
_cell.length_c   1.000
_cell.angle_alpha   90.00
_cell.angle_beta   90.00
_cell.angle_gamma   90.00
#
_symmetry.space_group_name_H-M   'P 1'
#
loop_
_entity.id
_entity.type
_entity.pdbx_description
1 polymer ?
#
loop_
_entity_poly.entity_id
_entity_poly.type
_entity_poly.pdbx_seq_one_letter_code
_entity_poly.pdbx_strand_id
1 'polypeptide(L)'
;GHIFPIRVWEEPDDYTPPRDDPKAVWQIPTAEVEATVKETFAKFNVVGFYADPAKWESYVADWEARYGSKLKVGGQQHPIEWWMTGGRSHLVAKALEKFHTSVVEGEMTHDGSSVLTRHILNARRKVRNGTLQIAKKHPDSEDKIDAAVAAVLAWQARVDALAKGIGATRTSVPKRIR
;
A
#
# COMPACT_ATOMS: atom_id res chain seq x y z
N GLY A 1 3.20 11.82 -9.34
CA GLY A 1 2.12 11.57 -8.37
C GLY A 1 2.49 12.01 -6.98
N HIS A 2 1.50 12.09 -6.09
CA HIS A 2 1.71 12.43 -4.68
C HIS A 2 1.31 11.24 -3.80
N ILE A 3 2.13 10.90 -2.80
CA ILE A 3 1.89 9.82 -1.86
C ILE A 3 1.93 10.36 -0.42
N PHE A 4 0.99 9.91 0.38
CA PHE A 4 0.91 10.23 1.81
C PHE A 4 0.20 9.10 2.56
N PRO A 5 0.58 8.80 3.81
CA PRO A 5 -0.15 7.87 4.63
C PRO A 5 -1.44 8.52 5.16
N ILE A 6 -2.57 7.84 5.02
CA ILE A 6 -3.81 8.28 5.67
C ILE A 6 -3.70 8.03 7.17
N ARG A 7 -3.26 6.84 7.56
CA ARG A 7 -2.98 6.45 8.93
C ARG A 7 -2.00 5.27 8.95
N VAL A 8 -1.19 5.20 9.99
CA VAL A 8 -0.31 4.07 10.28
C VAL A 8 -0.54 3.69 11.75
N TRP A 9 -0.72 2.41 12.01
CA TRP A 9 -0.86 1.87 13.37
C TRP A 9 0.43 1.12 13.72
N GLU A 10 1.04 1.55 14.79
CA GLU A 10 2.23 0.91 15.35
C GLU A 10 2.02 0.71 16.86
N GLU A 11 2.69 -0.30 17.40
CA GLU A 11 2.73 -0.49 18.83
C GLU A 11 3.31 0.76 19.50
N PRO A 12 2.59 1.35 20.48
CA PRO A 12 3.12 2.49 21.23
C PRO A 12 4.39 2.11 22.01
N ASP A 13 5.35 3.03 22.10
CA ASP A 13 6.61 2.81 22.83
C ASP A 13 6.36 2.53 24.33
N ASP A 14 5.25 3.00 24.88
CA ASP A 14 4.82 2.84 26.28
C ASP A 14 3.80 1.71 26.47
N TYR A 15 3.59 0.85 25.44
CA TYR A 15 2.67 -0.26 25.56
C TYR A 15 3.06 -1.17 26.70
N THR A 16 2.11 -1.42 27.58
CA THR A 16 2.24 -2.35 28.69
C THR A 16 1.14 -3.40 28.61
N PRO A 17 1.49 -4.70 28.56
CA PRO A 17 0.49 -5.75 28.55
C PRO A 17 -0.43 -5.68 29.78
N PRO A 18 -1.70 -6.09 29.63
CA PRO A 18 -2.64 -6.19 30.74
C PRO A 18 -2.11 -7.05 31.88
N ARG A 19 -2.46 -6.73 33.13
CA ARG A 19 -2.00 -7.48 34.32
C ARG A 19 -2.48 -8.92 34.33
N ASP A 20 -3.65 -9.19 33.75
CA ASP A 20 -4.28 -10.51 33.64
C ASP A 20 -3.69 -11.34 32.48
N ASP A 21 -3.01 -10.70 31.53
CA ASP A 21 -2.25 -11.36 30.46
C ASP A 21 -0.91 -10.68 30.19
N PRO A 22 0.11 -10.90 31.05
CA PRO A 22 1.43 -10.29 30.90
C PRO A 22 2.19 -10.67 29.62
N LYS A 23 1.68 -11.65 28.86
CA LYS A 23 2.24 -12.10 27.58
C LYS A 23 1.48 -11.57 26.37
N ALA A 24 0.42 -10.80 26.60
CA ALA A 24 -0.34 -10.21 25.52
C ALA A 24 0.58 -9.31 24.65
N VAL A 25 0.50 -9.51 23.35
CA VAL A 25 1.14 -8.64 22.36
C VAL A 25 0.15 -7.57 21.91
N TRP A 26 0.66 -6.41 21.59
CA TRP A 26 -0.17 -5.34 21.04
C TRP A 26 -0.89 -5.79 19.78
N GLN A 27 -2.15 -5.45 19.67
CA GLN A 27 -3.00 -5.79 18.54
C GLN A 27 -3.40 -4.51 17.81
N ILE A 28 -3.35 -4.55 16.48
CA ILE A 28 -3.86 -3.46 15.66
C ILE A 28 -5.35 -3.27 15.96
N PRO A 29 -5.81 -2.03 16.26
CA PRO A 29 -7.22 -1.75 16.53
C PRO A 29 -8.04 -1.85 15.24
N THR A 30 -8.51 -3.04 14.93
CA THR A 30 -9.20 -3.36 13.67
C THR A 30 -10.43 -2.49 13.40
N ALA A 31 -11.15 -2.09 14.45
CA ALA A 31 -12.29 -1.16 14.33
C ALA A 31 -11.86 0.22 13.79
N GLU A 32 -10.67 0.70 14.18
CA GLU A 32 -10.14 1.97 13.67
C GLU A 32 -9.68 1.83 12.21
N VAL A 33 -9.10 0.68 11.84
CA VAL A 33 -8.75 0.39 10.44
C VAL A 33 -10.00 0.40 9.58
N GLU A 34 -11.06 -0.29 10.01
CA GLU A 34 -12.36 -0.33 9.32
C GLU A 34 -12.95 1.08 9.17
N ALA A 35 -12.95 1.88 10.23
CA ALA A 35 -13.44 3.25 10.20
C ALA A 35 -12.64 4.10 9.21
N THR A 36 -11.31 3.96 9.21
CA THR A 36 -10.42 4.70 8.31
C THR A 36 -10.65 4.33 6.84
N VAL A 37 -10.82 3.04 6.53
CA VAL A 37 -11.16 2.59 5.17
C VAL A 37 -12.51 3.17 4.74
N LYS A 38 -13.54 3.08 5.60
CA LYS A 38 -14.87 3.65 5.34
C LYS A 38 -14.82 5.16 5.07
N GLU A 39 -14.10 5.90 5.90
CA GLU A 39 -13.93 7.36 5.74
C GLU A 39 -13.19 7.71 4.45
N THR A 40 -12.18 6.90 4.09
CA THR A 40 -11.43 7.10 2.84
C THR A 40 -12.34 6.99 1.63
N PHE A 41 -13.18 5.96 1.58
CA PHE A 41 -14.17 5.79 0.50
C PHE A 41 -15.30 6.84 0.52
N ALA A 42 -15.55 7.46 1.67
CA ALA A 42 -16.51 8.57 1.78
C ALA A 42 -15.93 9.91 1.32
N LYS A 43 -14.64 10.16 1.60
CA LYS A 43 -13.97 11.43 1.30
C LYS A 43 -13.40 11.51 -0.10
N PHE A 44 -12.93 10.39 -0.66
CA PHE A 44 -12.19 10.35 -1.91
C PHE A 44 -12.92 9.52 -2.98
N ASN A 45 -12.74 9.88 -4.24
CA ASN A 45 -13.09 9.03 -5.37
C ASN A 45 -12.00 7.97 -5.54
N VAL A 46 -12.09 6.89 -4.76
CA VAL A 46 -11.11 5.80 -4.77
C VAL A 46 -11.27 4.99 -6.04
N VAL A 47 -10.33 5.07 -6.95
CA VAL A 47 -10.34 4.34 -8.23
C VAL A 47 -9.59 3.01 -8.19
N GLY A 48 -8.68 2.85 -7.22
CA GLY A 48 -7.93 1.62 -6.96
C GLY A 48 -7.60 1.50 -5.48
N PHE A 49 -7.70 0.30 -4.97
CA PHE A 49 -7.36 -0.04 -3.59
C PHE A 49 -6.73 -1.43 -3.58
N TYR A 50 -5.43 -1.51 -3.32
CA TYR A 50 -4.70 -2.77 -3.22
C TYR A 50 -4.27 -3.01 -1.78
N ALA A 51 -4.56 -4.20 -1.28
CA ALA A 51 -4.18 -4.65 0.05
C ALA A 51 -3.54 -6.04 -0.02
N ASP A 52 -2.46 -6.25 0.75
CA ASP A 52 -1.92 -7.59 0.98
C ASP A 52 -2.84 -8.32 1.96
N PRO A 53 -3.49 -9.43 1.55
CA PRO A 53 -4.43 -10.12 2.40
C PRO A 53 -3.77 -10.94 3.50
N ALA A 54 -2.44 -11.11 3.51
CA ALA A 54 -1.76 -11.91 4.51
C ALA A 54 -2.14 -11.47 5.95
N LYS A 55 -2.79 -12.36 6.70
CA LYS A 55 -3.38 -12.13 8.04
C LYS A 55 -4.59 -11.18 8.07
N TRP A 56 -5.08 -10.73 6.92
CA TRP A 56 -6.20 -9.80 6.79
C TRP A 56 -7.27 -10.33 5.82
N GLU A 57 -7.25 -11.62 5.51
CA GLU A 57 -8.07 -12.25 4.46
C GLU A 57 -9.56 -11.92 4.62
N SER A 58 -10.10 -12.03 5.84
CA SER A 58 -11.52 -11.73 6.11
C SER A 58 -11.87 -10.26 5.90
N TYR A 59 -10.99 -9.35 6.34
CA TYR A 59 -11.21 -7.91 6.15
C TYR A 59 -11.12 -7.52 4.69
N VAL A 60 -10.16 -8.07 3.95
CA VAL A 60 -10.01 -7.81 2.52
C VAL A 60 -11.25 -8.30 1.76
N ALA A 61 -11.76 -9.50 2.08
CA ALA A 61 -12.99 -10.02 1.49
C ALA A 61 -14.22 -9.13 1.79
N ASP A 62 -14.34 -8.63 3.01
CA ASP A 62 -15.39 -7.69 3.40
C ASP A 62 -15.29 -6.35 2.65
N TRP A 63 -14.07 -5.83 2.47
CA TRP A 63 -13.85 -4.61 1.68
C TRP A 63 -14.15 -4.83 0.21
N GLU A 64 -13.83 -5.99 -0.36
CA GLU A 64 -14.19 -6.35 -1.72
C GLU A 64 -15.70 -6.39 -1.91
N ALA A 65 -16.44 -7.00 -0.98
CA ALA A 65 -17.88 -7.04 -1.03
C ALA A 65 -18.51 -5.63 -0.97
N ARG A 66 -17.98 -4.73 -0.14
CA ARG A 66 -18.52 -3.38 0.05
C ARG A 66 -18.09 -2.37 -1.02
N TYR A 67 -16.87 -2.48 -1.50
CA TYR A 67 -16.24 -1.41 -2.31
C TYR A 67 -15.76 -1.88 -3.68
N GLY A 68 -15.66 -3.18 -3.94
CA GLY A 68 -15.09 -3.73 -5.16
C GLY A 68 -15.74 -3.19 -6.43
N SER A 69 -17.07 -3.03 -6.44
CA SER A 69 -17.82 -2.49 -7.58
C SER A 69 -17.52 -1.02 -7.90
N LYS A 70 -16.97 -0.25 -6.94
CA LYS A 70 -16.58 1.15 -7.13
C LYS A 70 -15.21 1.29 -7.78
N LEU A 71 -14.36 0.28 -7.65
CA LEU A 71 -12.99 0.31 -8.13
C LEU A 71 -12.93 0.19 -9.66
N LYS A 72 -11.97 0.86 -10.25
CA LYS A 72 -11.75 0.89 -11.71
C LYS A 72 -10.55 0.05 -12.13
N VAL A 73 -9.70 -0.31 -11.17
CA VAL A 73 -8.53 -1.17 -11.35
C VAL A 73 -8.55 -2.30 -10.32
N GLY A 74 -7.83 -3.37 -10.60
CA GLY A 74 -7.77 -4.58 -9.79
C GLY A 74 -8.16 -5.82 -10.60
N GLY A 75 -8.12 -6.98 -9.96
CA GLY A 75 -8.58 -8.24 -10.54
C GLY A 75 -10.11 -8.24 -10.76
N GLN A 76 -10.58 -9.05 -11.70
CA GLN A 76 -12.03 -9.13 -11.97
C GLN A 76 -12.82 -9.71 -10.80
N GLN A 77 -12.29 -10.76 -10.16
CA GLN A 77 -12.92 -11.42 -9.01
C GLN A 77 -12.48 -10.82 -7.67
N HIS A 78 -11.22 -10.46 -7.57
CA HIS A 78 -10.58 -9.93 -6.36
C HIS A 78 -9.93 -8.59 -6.67
N PRO A 79 -10.70 -7.49 -6.72
CA PRO A 79 -10.19 -6.18 -7.11
C PRO A 79 -9.29 -5.51 -6.07
N ILE A 80 -9.35 -5.92 -4.81
CA ILE A 80 -8.54 -5.37 -3.71
C ILE A 80 -7.34 -6.27 -3.40
N GLU A 81 -7.52 -7.58 -3.47
CA GLU A 81 -6.52 -8.56 -3.09
C GLU A 81 -5.24 -8.46 -3.93
N TRP A 82 -4.12 -8.20 -3.26
CA TRP A 82 -2.82 -8.09 -3.92
C TRP A 82 -1.71 -8.73 -3.08
N TRP A 83 -1.53 -10.05 -3.23
CA TRP A 83 -0.55 -10.82 -2.48
C TRP A 83 0.88 -10.35 -2.75
N MET A 84 1.61 -10.01 -1.68
CA MET A 84 3.03 -9.65 -1.74
C MET A 84 3.95 -10.87 -1.74
N THR A 85 3.40 -12.07 -1.56
CA THR A 85 4.14 -13.35 -1.51
C THR A 85 3.50 -14.39 -2.43
N GLY A 86 4.14 -15.58 -2.52
CA GLY A 86 3.60 -16.71 -3.28
C GLY A 86 3.77 -16.60 -4.80
N GLY A 87 2.79 -17.09 -5.55
CA GLY A 87 2.84 -17.19 -7.01
C GLY A 87 2.90 -15.86 -7.78
N ARG A 88 2.73 -14.72 -7.10
CA ARG A 88 2.78 -13.37 -7.69
C ARG A 88 4.14 -12.68 -7.57
N SER A 89 5.19 -13.37 -7.16
CA SER A 89 6.51 -12.76 -6.90
C SER A 89 7.05 -11.94 -8.08
N HIS A 90 6.78 -12.33 -9.32
CA HIS A 90 7.17 -11.55 -10.51
C HIS A 90 6.41 -10.22 -10.67
N LEU A 91 5.13 -10.16 -10.25
CA LEU A 91 4.35 -8.91 -10.23
C LEU A 91 4.83 -8.00 -9.12
N VAL A 92 5.14 -8.57 -7.95
CA VAL A 92 5.74 -7.85 -6.82
C VAL A 92 7.07 -7.22 -7.24
N ALA A 93 7.95 -7.98 -7.90
CA ALA A 93 9.22 -7.44 -8.40
C ALA A 93 9.02 -6.26 -9.35
N LYS A 94 8.10 -6.38 -10.31
CA LYS A 94 7.77 -5.29 -11.24
C LYS A 94 7.21 -4.05 -10.52
N ALA A 95 6.34 -4.24 -9.50
CA ALA A 95 5.80 -3.14 -8.73
C ALA A 95 6.89 -2.42 -7.93
N LEU A 96 7.81 -3.17 -7.31
CA LEU A 96 8.96 -2.64 -6.59
C LEU A 96 9.92 -1.87 -7.49
N GLU A 97 10.22 -2.40 -8.68
CA GLU A 97 11.06 -1.72 -9.66
C GLU A 97 10.43 -0.40 -10.14
N LYS A 98 9.15 -0.42 -10.49
CA LYS A 98 8.42 0.80 -10.90
C LYS A 98 8.38 1.84 -9.78
N PHE A 99 8.09 1.41 -8.54
CA PHE A 99 8.11 2.30 -7.39
C PHE A 99 9.48 2.93 -7.21
N HIS A 100 10.54 2.14 -7.20
CA HIS A 100 11.91 2.61 -7.06
C HIS A 100 12.30 3.58 -8.18
N THR A 101 12.03 3.24 -9.43
CA THR A 101 12.30 4.09 -10.60
C THR A 101 11.58 5.44 -10.45
N SER A 102 10.28 5.44 -10.10
CA SER A 102 9.52 6.68 -9.93
C SER A 102 10.04 7.58 -8.80
N VAL A 103 10.63 6.99 -7.74
CA VAL A 103 11.31 7.76 -6.68
C VAL A 103 12.61 8.37 -7.22
N VAL A 104 13.46 7.58 -7.91
CA VAL A 104 14.75 8.03 -8.42
C VAL A 104 14.59 9.10 -9.51
N GLU A 105 13.60 8.96 -10.37
CA GLU A 105 13.30 9.89 -11.47
C GLU A 105 12.50 11.13 -11.03
N GLY A 106 12.16 11.23 -9.74
CA GLY A 106 11.41 12.38 -9.21
C GLY A 106 9.95 12.47 -9.69
N GLU A 107 9.38 11.38 -10.19
CA GLU A 107 7.97 11.34 -10.61
C GLU A 107 6.99 11.31 -9.43
N MET A 108 7.52 11.06 -8.23
CA MET A 108 6.78 10.94 -6.98
C MET A 108 7.13 12.07 -6.04
N THR A 109 6.12 12.67 -5.44
CA THR A 109 6.25 13.57 -4.30
C THR A 109 5.56 12.96 -3.06
N HIS A 110 5.89 13.44 -1.87
CA HIS A 110 5.28 12.98 -0.62
C HIS A 110 5.06 14.16 0.34
N ASP A 111 4.27 13.93 1.39
CA ASP A 111 3.91 14.92 2.39
C ASP A 111 4.97 15.18 3.48
N GLY A 112 6.11 14.49 3.43
CA GLY A 112 7.15 14.58 4.45
C GLY A 112 6.89 13.73 5.71
N SER A 113 5.93 12.82 5.69
CA SER A 113 5.63 11.94 6.82
C SER A 113 6.89 11.21 7.32
N SER A 114 7.23 11.41 8.60
CA SER A 114 8.38 10.76 9.25
C SER A 114 8.18 9.24 9.35
N VAL A 115 6.96 8.77 9.57
CA VAL A 115 6.63 7.35 9.64
C VAL A 115 6.83 6.68 8.30
N LEU A 116 6.29 7.26 7.21
CA LEU A 116 6.50 6.73 5.86
C LEU A 116 7.99 6.70 5.51
N THR A 117 8.71 7.78 5.78
CA THR A 117 10.16 7.88 5.53
C THR A 117 10.92 6.79 6.28
N ARG A 118 10.63 6.59 7.58
CA ARG A 118 11.27 5.56 8.39
C ARG A 118 11.02 4.16 7.84
N HIS A 119 9.78 3.81 7.47
CA HIS A 119 9.45 2.52 6.90
C HIS A 119 10.12 2.27 5.54
N ILE A 120 10.24 3.31 4.70
CA ILE A 120 10.98 3.23 3.43
C ILE A 120 12.48 2.97 3.69
N LEU A 121 13.08 3.69 4.66
CA LEU A 121 14.49 3.53 5.01
C LEU A 121 14.79 2.17 5.68
N ASN A 122 13.83 1.58 6.38
CA ASN A 122 13.94 0.25 6.98
C ASN A 122 13.84 -0.87 5.94
N ALA A 123 13.16 -0.62 4.84
CA ALA A 123 12.97 -1.61 3.78
C ALA A 123 14.28 -1.95 3.08
N ARG A 124 14.48 -3.23 2.79
CA ARG A 124 15.65 -3.75 2.07
C ARG A 124 15.21 -4.52 0.83
N ARG A 125 15.98 -4.31 -0.23
CA ARG A 125 15.87 -5.15 -1.44
C ARG A 125 16.47 -6.52 -1.12
N LYS A 126 15.72 -7.57 -1.38
CA LYS A 126 16.17 -8.95 -1.22
C LYS A 126 15.83 -9.74 -2.48
N VAL A 127 16.80 -10.46 -3.01
CA VAL A 127 16.55 -11.40 -4.11
C VAL A 127 16.33 -12.78 -3.51
N ARG A 128 15.18 -13.39 -3.80
CA ARG A 128 14.83 -14.75 -3.41
C ARG A 128 14.34 -15.52 -4.63
N ASN A 129 14.92 -16.67 -4.90
CA ASN A 129 14.61 -17.47 -6.08
C ASN A 129 14.64 -16.65 -7.39
N GLY A 130 15.67 -15.81 -7.54
CA GLY A 130 15.83 -14.95 -8.73
C GLY A 130 14.85 -13.77 -8.82
N THR A 131 14.00 -13.56 -7.83
CA THR A 131 12.97 -12.52 -7.85
C THR A 131 13.20 -11.47 -6.76
N LEU A 132 13.05 -10.19 -7.12
CA LEU A 132 13.16 -9.07 -6.20
C LEU A 132 11.98 -9.06 -5.23
N GLN A 133 12.28 -8.89 -3.95
CA GLN A 133 11.32 -8.75 -2.87
C GLN A 133 11.71 -7.58 -1.96
N ILE A 134 10.72 -7.06 -1.23
CA ILE A 134 10.92 -6.14 -0.12
C ILE A 134 10.94 -6.95 1.19
N ALA A 135 11.90 -6.65 2.07
CA ALA A 135 12.03 -7.34 3.34
C ALA A 135 12.59 -6.42 4.41
N LYS A 136 12.43 -6.80 5.67
CA LYS A 136 13.20 -6.24 6.79
C LYS A 136 14.66 -6.65 6.68
N LYS A 137 15.55 -5.90 7.36
CA LYS A 137 16.98 -6.23 7.45
C LYS A 137 17.21 -7.66 7.94
N HIS A 138 16.48 -8.04 8.99
CA HIS A 138 16.42 -9.39 9.53
C HIS A 138 14.96 -9.78 9.79
N PRO A 139 14.57 -11.07 9.74
CA PRO A 139 13.20 -11.50 10.00
C PRO A 139 12.67 -11.03 11.36
N ASP A 140 13.51 -11.06 12.37
CA ASP A 140 13.18 -10.69 13.76
C ASP A 140 13.43 -9.21 14.07
N SER A 141 13.70 -8.39 13.03
CA SER A 141 13.91 -6.94 13.21
C SER A 141 12.62 -6.28 13.70
N GLU A 142 12.72 -5.43 14.70
CA GLU A 142 11.65 -4.55 15.16
C GLU A 142 11.32 -3.46 14.13
N ASP A 143 12.25 -3.20 13.21
CA ASP A 143 12.08 -2.23 12.14
C ASP A 143 10.84 -2.54 11.29
N LYS A 144 9.84 -1.68 11.32
CA LYS A 144 8.61 -1.83 10.55
C LYS A 144 8.84 -1.38 9.10
N ILE A 145 8.17 -2.07 8.15
CA ILE A 145 8.19 -1.75 6.72
C ILE A 145 6.78 -1.68 6.11
N ASP A 146 5.74 -1.81 6.93
CA ASP A 146 4.36 -1.98 6.46
C ASP A 146 3.88 -0.77 5.64
N ALA A 147 4.21 0.45 6.06
CA ALA A 147 3.89 1.65 5.27
C ALA A 147 4.66 1.69 3.93
N ALA A 148 5.86 1.12 3.85
CA ALA A 148 6.58 1.00 2.58
C ALA A 148 5.89 -0.01 1.64
N VAL A 149 5.43 -1.14 2.16
CA VAL A 149 4.63 -2.12 1.40
C VAL A 149 3.34 -1.47 0.90
N ALA A 150 2.60 -0.79 1.78
CA ALA A 150 1.38 -0.08 1.41
C ALA A 150 1.63 1.00 0.33
N ALA A 151 2.76 1.71 0.42
CA ALA A 151 3.16 2.71 -0.57
C ALA A 151 3.40 2.08 -1.96
N VAL A 152 4.07 0.93 -2.03
CA VAL A 152 4.27 0.18 -3.28
C VAL A 152 2.94 -0.25 -3.89
N LEU A 153 2.01 -0.75 -3.08
CA LEU A 153 0.68 -1.17 -3.52
C LEU A 153 -0.17 0.01 -4.02
N ALA A 154 -0.15 1.13 -3.29
CA ALA A 154 -0.85 2.35 -3.71
C ALA A 154 -0.28 2.90 -5.03
N TRP A 155 1.05 2.89 -5.19
CA TRP A 155 1.68 3.30 -6.43
C TRP A 155 1.35 2.37 -7.59
N GLN A 156 1.32 1.06 -7.36
CA GLN A 156 0.90 0.10 -8.39
C GLN A 156 -0.56 0.33 -8.80
N ALA A 157 -1.47 0.56 -7.86
CA ALA A 157 -2.86 0.89 -8.17
C ALA A 157 -2.96 2.16 -9.05
N ARG A 158 -2.14 3.20 -8.75
CA ARG A 158 -2.03 4.40 -9.58
C ARG A 158 -1.51 4.08 -10.99
N VAL A 159 -0.47 3.27 -11.12
CA VAL A 159 0.09 2.87 -12.42
C VAL A 159 -0.98 2.16 -13.26
N ASP A 160 -1.72 1.24 -12.66
CA ASP A 160 -2.79 0.51 -13.33
C ASP A 160 -3.96 1.44 -13.73
N ALA A 161 -4.28 2.44 -12.91
CA ALA A 161 -5.28 3.46 -13.23
C ALA A 161 -4.85 4.31 -14.44
N LEU A 162 -3.60 4.76 -14.46
CA LEU A 162 -3.05 5.53 -15.58
C LEU A 162 -3.01 4.72 -16.87
N ALA A 163 -2.67 3.43 -16.81
CA ALA A 163 -2.69 2.53 -17.96
C ALA A 163 -4.10 2.38 -18.56
N LYS A 164 -5.15 2.56 -17.75
CA LYS A 164 -6.55 2.62 -18.20
C LYS A 164 -7.02 4.05 -18.58
N GLY A 165 -6.13 5.04 -18.62
CA GLY A 165 -6.46 6.42 -18.92
C GLY A 165 -7.18 7.17 -17.78
N ILE A 166 -7.22 6.60 -16.57
CA ILE A 166 -7.87 7.21 -15.40
C ILE A 166 -6.86 8.14 -14.71
N GLY A 167 -7.25 9.40 -14.48
CA GLY A 167 -6.38 10.38 -13.82
C GLY A 167 -5.25 10.92 -14.68
N ALA A 168 -5.19 10.60 -15.97
CA ALA A 168 -4.31 11.27 -16.91
C ALA A 168 -4.80 12.70 -17.10
N THR A 169 -3.98 13.68 -16.73
CA THR A 169 -4.25 15.07 -17.08
C THR A 169 -4.26 15.17 -18.60
N ARG A 170 -5.40 15.48 -19.22
CA ARG A 170 -5.44 15.84 -20.64
C ARG A 170 -4.64 17.13 -20.78
N THR A 171 -3.39 17.02 -21.20
CA THR A 171 -2.69 18.16 -21.78
C THR A 171 -3.42 18.50 -23.06
N SER A 172 -4.32 19.48 -23.01
CA SER A 172 -4.84 20.12 -24.20
C SER A 172 -3.68 20.80 -24.89
N VAL A 173 -3.12 20.16 -25.90
CA VAL A 173 -2.22 20.84 -26.84
C VAL A 173 -3.06 21.96 -27.47
N PRO A 174 -2.69 23.25 -27.32
CA PRO A 174 -3.40 24.31 -27.99
C PRO A 174 -3.34 24.06 -29.49
N LYS A 175 -4.49 23.90 -30.16
CA LYS A 175 -4.54 23.92 -31.62
C LYS A 175 -3.96 25.26 -32.06
N ARG A 176 -2.77 25.21 -32.68
CA ARG A 176 -2.29 26.36 -33.45
C ARG A 176 -3.34 26.65 -34.54
N ILE A 177 -4.08 27.76 -34.38
CA ILE A 177 -4.87 28.32 -35.45
C ILE A 177 -3.86 28.92 -36.45
N ARG A 178 -3.88 28.41 -37.67
CA ARG A 178 -3.17 29.01 -38.79
C ARG A 178 -4.00 30.16 -39.35
#